data_7b5eef91a76fd8cd74462885862f9f71
#
_entry.id   7b5eef91a76fd8cd74462885862f9f71
#
_cell.length_a   1.000
_cell.length_b   1.000
_cell.length_c   1.000
_cell.angle_alpha   90.00
_cell.angle_beta   90.00
_cell.angle_gamma   90.00
#
_symmetry.space_group_name_H-M   'P 1'
#
loop_
_entity.id
_entity.type
_entity.pdbx_description
1 polymer ?
#
loop_
_entity_poly.entity_id
_entity_poly.type
_entity_poly.pdbx_seq_one_letter_code
_entity_poly.pdbx_strand_id
1 'polypeptide(L)'
;TATAQSIVPAEWKFLTGDKPEYIDSAKNEYWWKDISPLTVWERQGFPGYDGFAWYRVKVVVPAPMKKNAEKYDGLMLNLGKIDDADETFFNGHKVGATGKMPPDYAGAYDVPRTYLIPPDYVNWGGKNTIAVRVYDAGGDGGLYGGPAELTNRGNPDLLTLGTLFAQEDMILKGSPDVEILTTVKSEFRKKYRGALTLKIVTDFGEQVYDGYHDVAVKKMSSGNFPFLVKNLKPGFYKATLALQSKMGNKKYSFNFGYEPEKIVSPADPQPDFEEFWQRTRAELASVDPQYKLIRVDSLCTENHNVYLVEMRSLGNALIRGWYRVPVKPGRYPAIMQVPGYSSVEVPSYVNYGDDIIGFALNIRGHGNSTDDVNPGFPGYILTNLGDKEKYIYRGAYMDCVRGIDFLCSRTEVDASRIAVEGASQGGALTFATAALAADRIAVCAPQVPFLSDFRDYFRVAAWPANEFIDLVENKKALTWDQVYYTLSYFDIKNLAPMIKAPLVMGAGLMDDVCPPHINFAAYNLVTSEKKYIVYPYAGHGLPDDFYRAKMDWIRTKLGLK
;
A
#
# COMPACT_ATOMS: atom_id res chain seq x y z
N THR A 1 10.84 -33.77 -21.53
CA THR A 1 10.21 -33.00 -20.43
C THR A 1 9.29 -33.95 -19.68
N ALA A 2 9.83 -34.72 -18.71
CA ALA A 2 9.01 -35.47 -17.79
C ALA A 2 8.38 -34.49 -16.80
N THR A 3 7.09 -34.33 -16.85
CA THR A 3 6.29 -33.70 -15.82
C THR A 3 6.60 -34.40 -14.49
N ALA A 4 7.10 -33.69 -13.50
CA ALA A 4 7.32 -34.25 -12.16
C ALA A 4 5.93 -34.62 -11.61
N GLN A 5 5.64 -35.93 -11.54
CA GLN A 5 4.43 -36.43 -10.93
C GLN A 5 4.54 -36.20 -9.42
N SER A 6 3.56 -35.53 -8.83
CA SER A 6 3.48 -35.40 -7.37
C SER A 6 3.42 -36.79 -6.74
N ILE A 7 4.28 -37.04 -5.76
CA ILE A 7 4.31 -38.31 -5.01
C ILE A 7 3.48 -38.20 -3.70
N VAL A 8 2.89 -37.07 -3.45
CA VAL A 8 2.05 -36.85 -2.26
C VAL A 8 0.60 -37.21 -2.63
N PRO A 9 -0.05 -38.13 -1.88
CA PRO A 9 -1.45 -38.48 -2.10
C PRO A 9 -2.39 -37.29 -1.94
N ALA A 10 -3.52 -37.34 -2.65
CA ALA A 10 -4.58 -36.32 -2.59
C ALA A 10 -5.44 -36.42 -1.32
N GLU A 11 -5.44 -37.59 -0.66
CA GLU A 11 -6.18 -37.83 0.60
C GLU A 11 -5.22 -37.95 1.77
N TRP A 12 -5.52 -37.23 2.83
CA TRP A 12 -4.77 -37.19 4.07
C TRP A 12 -5.62 -37.65 5.24
N LYS A 13 -5.00 -38.03 6.35
CA LYS A 13 -5.66 -38.28 7.61
C LYS A 13 -5.71 -37.00 8.43
N PHE A 14 -6.84 -36.75 9.10
CA PHE A 14 -7.13 -35.54 9.87
C PHE A 14 -7.71 -35.87 11.25
N LEU A 15 -7.29 -35.12 12.24
CA LEU A 15 -7.82 -35.20 13.61
C LEU A 15 -7.79 -33.84 14.29
N THR A 16 -8.92 -33.46 14.90
CA THR A 16 -9.03 -32.25 15.74
C THR A 16 -8.35 -32.43 17.10
N GLY A 17 -7.97 -31.31 17.71
CA GLY A 17 -7.27 -31.28 18.99
C GLY A 17 -5.74 -31.29 18.85
N ASP A 18 -5.05 -31.24 19.99
CA ASP A 18 -3.61 -31.05 20.04
C ASP A 18 -2.92 -32.02 21.02
N LYS A 19 -2.25 -33.02 20.47
CA LYS A 19 -1.40 -33.92 21.27
C LYS A 19 -0.06 -34.14 20.57
N PRO A 20 1.08 -34.02 21.30
CA PRO A 20 2.42 -34.21 20.72
C PRO A 20 2.62 -35.56 20.06
N GLU A 21 1.92 -36.59 20.51
CA GLU A 21 1.98 -37.94 19.94
C GLU A 21 1.43 -38.07 18.52
N TYR A 22 0.70 -37.07 18.02
CA TYR A 22 0.19 -37.04 16.66
C TYR A 22 1.26 -36.86 15.58
N ILE A 23 2.47 -36.48 15.98
CA ILE A 23 3.65 -36.45 15.10
C ILE A 23 4.05 -37.88 14.68
N ASP A 24 3.85 -38.88 15.55
CA ASP A 24 4.35 -40.23 15.36
C ASP A 24 3.42 -41.07 14.45
N SER A 25 3.96 -41.53 13.33
CA SER A 25 3.25 -42.36 12.37
C SER A 25 2.98 -43.81 12.83
N ALA A 26 3.66 -44.25 13.91
CA ALA A 26 3.41 -45.58 14.51
C ALA A 26 2.13 -45.62 15.35
N LYS A 27 1.59 -44.45 15.72
CA LYS A 27 0.33 -44.36 16.46
C LYS A 27 -0.87 -44.67 15.57
N ASN A 28 -1.82 -45.37 16.16
CA ASN A 28 -3.05 -45.81 15.51
C ASN A 28 -3.84 -44.64 14.91
N GLU A 29 -4.21 -44.75 13.63
CA GLU A 29 -5.01 -43.77 12.88
C GLU A 29 -6.53 -44.10 12.88
N TYR A 30 -7.00 -45.01 13.74
CA TYR A 30 -8.37 -45.50 13.73
C TYR A 30 -9.43 -44.39 13.85
N TRP A 31 -9.12 -43.34 14.62
CA TRP A 31 -10.05 -42.21 14.86
C TRP A 31 -9.84 -41.04 13.87
N TRP A 32 -8.85 -41.14 12.99
CA TRP A 32 -8.57 -40.11 12.01
C TRP A 32 -9.53 -40.19 10.84
N LYS A 33 -10.04 -39.03 10.39
CA LYS A 33 -10.90 -38.91 9.22
C LYS A 33 -10.07 -38.74 7.96
N ASP A 34 -10.60 -39.14 6.83
CA ASP A 34 -10.03 -38.80 5.54
C ASP A 34 -10.42 -37.38 5.16
N ILE A 35 -9.46 -36.60 4.66
CA ILE A 35 -9.63 -35.18 4.30
C ILE A 35 -8.76 -34.84 3.07
N SER A 36 -9.22 -33.89 2.27
CA SER A 36 -8.45 -33.33 1.18
C SER A 36 -7.68 -32.08 1.63
N PRO A 37 -6.37 -31.95 1.30
CA PRO A 37 -5.59 -30.75 1.60
C PRO A 37 -5.83 -29.62 0.57
N LEU A 38 -6.89 -29.69 -0.23
CA LEU A 38 -7.20 -28.73 -1.30
C LEU A 38 -8.31 -27.75 -0.92
N THR A 39 -8.98 -27.97 0.20
CA THR A 39 -10.07 -27.12 0.66
C THR A 39 -10.15 -27.13 2.19
N VAL A 40 -10.68 -26.06 2.74
CA VAL A 40 -10.84 -25.83 4.20
C VAL A 40 -11.62 -26.96 4.85
N TRP A 41 -11.36 -27.26 6.12
CA TRP A 41 -11.99 -28.36 6.84
C TRP A 41 -13.47 -28.15 7.13
N GLU A 42 -13.96 -26.89 7.18
CA GLU A 42 -15.39 -26.57 7.36
C GLU A 42 -16.25 -27.23 6.29
N ARG A 43 -15.75 -27.29 5.06
CA ARG A 43 -16.44 -27.90 3.91
C ARG A 43 -16.31 -29.42 3.86
N GLN A 44 -15.57 -30.01 4.81
CA GLN A 44 -15.26 -31.45 4.85
C GLN A 44 -15.76 -32.14 6.13
N GLY A 45 -16.80 -31.57 6.75
CA GLY A 45 -17.49 -32.18 7.90
C GLY A 45 -17.05 -31.66 9.27
N PHE A 46 -16.36 -30.51 9.31
CA PHE A 46 -15.95 -29.84 10.53
C PHE A 46 -16.43 -28.37 10.56
N PRO A 47 -17.73 -28.10 10.34
CA PRO A 47 -18.24 -26.74 10.22
C PRO A 47 -18.07 -25.95 11.53
N GLY A 48 -17.45 -24.75 11.42
CA GLY A 48 -17.22 -23.86 12.56
C GLY A 48 -16.26 -24.41 13.61
N TYR A 49 -15.36 -25.29 13.23
CA TYR A 49 -14.31 -25.77 14.12
C TYR A 49 -13.12 -24.83 14.10
N ASP A 50 -12.83 -24.20 15.21
CA ASP A 50 -11.64 -23.39 15.45
C ASP A 50 -10.71 -24.09 16.43
N GLY A 51 -9.40 -23.84 16.34
CA GLY A 51 -8.41 -24.38 17.23
C GLY A 51 -7.36 -25.27 16.56
N PHE A 52 -6.83 -26.22 17.32
CA PHE A 52 -5.77 -27.10 16.83
C PHE A 52 -6.30 -28.31 16.06
N ALA A 53 -5.65 -28.61 14.94
CA ALA A 53 -5.87 -29.86 14.19
C ALA A 53 -4.58 -30.38 13.60
N TRP A 54 -4.57 -31.67 13.25
CA TRP A 54 -3.44 -32.34 12.65
C TRP A 54 -3.84 -33.01 11.34
N TYR A 55 -3.00 -32.79 10.35
CA TYR A 55 -3.00 -33.51 9.07
C TYR A 55 -1.85 -34.51 9.04
N ARG A 56 -2.04 -35.67 8.44
CA ARG A 56 -0.99 -36.67 8.29
C ARG A 56 -1.15 -37.48 6.99
N VAL A 57 -0.03 -37.69 6.26
CA VAL A 57 0.01 -38.51 5.07
C VAL A 57 1.26 -39.35 5.00
N LYS A 58 1.13 -40.54 4.44
CA LYS A 58 2.27 -41.45 4.16
C LYS A 58 2.66 -41.36 2.70
N VAL A 59 3.95 -41.09 2.43
CA VAL A 59 4.51 -40.95 1.10
C VAL A 59 5.66 -41.91 0.90
N VAL A 60 5.81 -42.47 -0.33
CA VAL A 60 6.99 -43.22 -0.68
C VAL A 60 7.91 -42.34 -1.52
N VAL A 61 9.10 -42.05 -1.00
CA VAL A 61 10.09 -41.22 -1.71
C VAL A 61 11.01 -42.15 -2.52
N PRO A 62 10.97 -42.09 -3.87
CA PRO A 62 11.77 -42.98 -4.72
C PRO A 62 13.28 -42.84 -4.47
N ALA A 63 13.98 -43.94 -4.33
CA ALA A 63 15.43 -43.97 -4.11
C ALA A 63 16.25 -43.17 -5.15
N PRO A 64 15.88 -43.14 -6.47
CA PRO A 64 16.59 -42.30 -7.44
C PRO A 64 16.57 -40.80 -7.17
N MET A 65 15.59 -40.29 -6.38
CA MET A 65 15.53 -38.89 -6.01
C MET A 65 16.68 -38.47 -5.07
N LYS A 66 17.31 -39.42 -4.37
CA LYS A 66 18.40 -39.18 -3.41
C LYS A 66 19.53 -38.37 -4.02
N LYS A 67 20.01 -38.74 -5.19
CA LYS A 67 21.12 -38.08 -5.87
C LYS A 67 20.85 -36.59 -6.13
N ASN A 68 19.65 -36.27 -6.53
CA ASN A 68 19.25 -34.85 -6.75
C ASN A 68 19.01 -34.13 -5.43
N ALA A 69 18.39 -34.77 -4.44
CA ALA A 69 18.20 -34.20 -3.12
C ALA A 69 19.53 -33.83 -2.46
N GLU A 70 20.53 -34.71 -2.51
CA GLU A 70 21.88 -34.41 -2.03
C GLU A 70 22.56 -33.27 -2.78
N LYS A 71 22.24 -33.11 -4.09
CA LYS A 71 22.74 -32.00 -4.90
C LYS A 71 22.12 -30.66 -4.52
N TYR A 72 20.85 -30.64 -4.15
CA TYR A 72 20.06 -29.43 -3.85
C TYR A 72 19.77 -29.24 -2.36
N ASP A 73 20.54 -29.92 -1.48
CA ASP A 73 20.45 -29.88 -0.02
C ASP A 73 19.14 -30.42 0.58
N GLY A 74 18.29 -31.07 -0.20
CA GLY A 74 17.10 -31.71 0.30
C GLY A 74 15.98 -31.86 -0.74
N LEU A 75 14.83 -32.27 -0.24
CA LEU A 75 13.56 -32.24 -0.96
C LEU A 75 12.79 -30.97 -0.57
N MET A 76 12.00 -30.49 -1.52
CA MET A 76 11.07 -29.40 -1.29
C MET A 76 9.68 -29.93 -1.06
N LEU A 77 9.10 -29.63 0.10
CA LEU A 77 7.70 -29.85 0.42
C LEU A 77 6.95 -28.52 0.27
N ASN A 78 6.04 -28.47 -0.71
CA ASN A 78 5.11 -27.39 -0.90
C ASN A 78 3.74 -27.85 -0.41
N LEU A 79 3.11 -27.09 0.50
CA LEU A 79 1.81 -27.41 1.08
C LEU A 79 0.72 -26.41 0.65
N GLY A 80 1.05 -25.48 -0.27
CA GLY A 80 0.13 -24.41 -0.63
C GLY A 80 -0.06 -23.39 0.52
N LYS A 81 -1.29 -23.00 0.78
CA LYS A 81 -1.66 -22.09 1.88
C LYS A 81 -2.33 -22.86 3.00
N ILE A 82 -2.14 -22.41 4.23
CA ILE A 82 -2.74 -22.97 5.45
C ILE A 82 -3.31 -21.84 6.29
N ASP A 83 -4.54 -21.97 6.69
CA ASP A 83 -5.22 -21.06 7.59
C ASP A 83 -5.18 -21.61 9.02
N ASP A 84 -4.61 -20.92 10.01
CA ASP A 84 -3.82 -19.66 10.04
C ASP A 84 -2.33 -19.90 10.15
N ALA A 85 -1.90 -20.76 11.09
CA ALA A 85 -0.51 -21.04 11.43
C ALA A 85 -0.23 -22.55 11.42
N ASP A 86 1.02 -22.93 11.08
CA ASP A 86 1.39 -24.33 11.06
C ASP A 86 2.77 -24.62 11.64
N GLU A 87 2.94 -25.88 12.05
CA GLU A 87 4.21 -26.56 12.25
C GLU A 87 4.21 -27.85 11.43
N THR A 88 5.21 -28.01 10.57
CA THR A 88 5.31 -29.16 9.66
C THR A 88 6.47 -30.07 10.01
N PHE A 89 6.20 -31.35 10.00
CA PHE A 89 7.15 -32.42 10.38
C PHE A 89 7.30 -33.44 9.25
N PHE A 90 8.53 -33.96 9.10
CA PHE A 90 8.85 -35.07 8.21
C PHE A 90 9.55 -36.18 9.00
N ASN A 91 8.96 -37.37 9.03
CA ASN A 91 9.42 -38.50 9.85
C ASN A 91 9.71 -38.10 11.33
N GLY A 92 8.84 -37.26 11.93
CA GLY A 92 9.00 -36.80 13.29
C GLY A 92 9.93 -35.59 13.47
N HIS A 93 10.70 -35.21 12.48
CA HIS A 93 11.60 -34.04 12.52
C HIS A 93 10.86 -32.79 12.04
N LYS A 94 10.88 -31.70 12.83
CA LYS A 94 10.32 -30.42 12.43
C LYS A 94 11.12 -29.87 11.24
N VAL A 95 10.44 -29.60 10.13
CA VAL A 95 11.04 -29.08 8.89
C VAL A 95 10.66 -27.64 8.60
N GLY A 96 9.58 -27.12 9.24
CA GLY A 96 9.19 -25.74 9.07
C GLY A 96 8.05 -25.33 9.99
N ALA A 97 7.77 -24.02 10.01
CA ALA A 97 6.63 -23.40 10.66
C ALA A 97 6.35 -22.05 9.98
N THR A 98 5.10 -21.65 9.87
CA THR A 98 4.67 -20.35 9.35
C THR A 98 3.52 -19.82 10.22
N GLY A 99 3.57 -18.53 10.54
CA GLY A 99 2.74 -17.95 11.61
C GLY A 99 3.29 -18.29 12.99
N LYS A 100 2.52 -18.03 14.03
CA LYS A 100 2.83 -18.38 15.43
C LYS A 100 1.64 -19.04 16.10
N MET A 101 1.90 -20.10 16.83
CA MET A 101 0.89 -20.76 17.67
C MET A 101 0.63 -19.97 18.96
N PRO A 102 -0.54 -20.15 19.62
CA PRO A 102 -0.75 -19.62 20.95
C PRO A 102 0.36 -20.04 21.95
N PRO A 103 0.71 -19.19 22.96
CA PRO A 103 0.02 -17.96 23.35
C PRO A 103 0.40 -16.73 22.49
N ASP A 104 1.48 -16.76 21.72
CA ASP A 104 1.99 -15.65 20.91
C ASP A 104 1.43 -15.70 19.46
N TYR A 105 0.14 -15.98 19.35
CA TYR A 105 -0.51 -16.20 18.06
C TYR A 105 -0.26 -15.07 17.05
N ALA A 106 0.08 -15.47 15.81
CA ALA A 106 0.13 -14.61 14.64
C ALA A 106 -0.29 -15.40 13.40
N GLY A 107 -1.41 -15.02 12.78
CA GLY A 107 -1.93 -15.64 11.57
C GLY A 107 -1.03 -15.38 10.35
N ALA A 108 -1.05 -16.34 9.42
CA ALA A 108 -0.32 -16.27 8.16
C ALA A 108 -1.10 -16.99 7.03
N TYR A 109 -2.42 -16.85 7.03
CA TYR A 109 -3.36 -17.61 6.20
C TYR A 109 -3.06 -17.55 4.68
N ASP A 110 -2.55 -16.44 4.18
CA ASP A 110 -2.26 -16.21 2.76
C ASP A 110 -0.82 -16.50 2.34
N VAL A 111 0.05 -16.86 3.29
CA VAL A 111 1.48 -17.13 3.02
C VAL A 111 1.63 -18.56 2.48
N PRO A 112 2.28 -18.79 1.32
CA PRO A 112 2.59 -20.13 0.84
C PRO A 112 3.58 -20.88 1.75
N ARG A 113 3.32 -22.17 2.01
CA ARG A 113 4.18 -23.05 2.82
C ARG A 113 5.12 -23.83 1.92
N THR A 114 6.42 -23.58 2.07
CA THR A 114 7.46 -24.28 1.33
C THR A 114 8.60 -24.62 2.27
N TYR A 115 8.80 -25.91 2.53
CA TYR A 115 9.76 -26.38 3.54
C TYR A 115 10.80 -27.30 2.94
N LEU A 116 12.06 -27.13 3.35
CA LEU A 116 13.17 -27.99 2.96
C LEU A 116 13.22 -29.21 3.90
N ILE A 117 13.23 -30.41 3.29
CA ILE A 117 13.43 -31.67 3.99
C ILE A 117 14.88 -32.12 3.78
N PRO A 118 15.74 -32.10 4.82
CA PRO A 118 17.11 -32.60 4.71
C PRO A 118 17.17 -34.05 4.24
N PRO A 119 18.16 -34.44 3.39
CA PRO A 119 18.28 -35.79 2.90
C PRO A 119 18.36 -36.87 3.99
N ASP A 120 18.93 -36.51 5.16
CA ASP A 120 19.12 -37.39 6.31
C ASP A 120 17.79 -37.73 7.03
N TYR A 121 16.72 -36.98 6.79
CA TYR A 121 15.40 -37.25 7.36
C TYR A 121 14.57 -38.21 6.48
N VAL A 122 15.05 -38.53 5.27
CA VAL A 122 14.30 -39.27 4.28
C VAL A 122 14.64 -40.75 4.29
N ASN A 123 13.64 -41.60 4.45
CA ASN A 123 13.74 -43.04 4.19
C ASN A 123 13.60 -43.32 2.68
N TRP A 124 14.74 -43.37 2.01
CA TRP A 124 14.82 -43.50 0.55
C TRP A 124 14.33 -44.88 0.06
N GLY A 125 13.35 -44.91 -0.85
CA GLY A 125 12.69 -46.09 -1.33
C GLY A 125 11.65 -46.70 -0.39
N GLY A 126 11.49 -46.13 0.78
CA GLY A 126 10.58 -46.56 1.84
C GLY A 126 9.46 -45.57 2.12
N LYS A 127 8.61 -45.90 3.09
CA LYS A 127 7.53 -45.06 3.58
C LYS A 127 8.09 -43.94 4.46
N ASN A 128 7.61 -42.75 4.24
CA ASN A 128 7.87 -41.54 5.05
C ASN A 128 6.52 -40.95 5.48
N THR A 129 6.52 -40.16 6.55
CA THR A 129 5.34 -39.51 7.06
C THR A 129 5.52 -38.00 7.04
N ILE A 130 4.56 -37.30 6.46
CA ILE A 130 4.40 -35.85 6.60
C ILE A 130 3.30 -35.66 7.64
N ALA A 131 3.56 -34.85 8.67
CA ALA A 131 2.57 -34.43 9.66
C ALA A 131 2.57 -32.91 9.74
N VAL A 132 1.36 -32.33 9.75
CA VAL A 132 1.16 -30.88 9.80
C VAL A 132 0.24 -30.58 10.97
N ARG A 133 0.74 -29.83 11.95
CA ARG A 133 -0.03 -29.25 13.05
C ARG A 133 -0.52 -27.90 12.61
N VAL A 134 -1.80 -27.66 12.67
CA VAL A 134 -2.43 -26.41 12.26
C VAL A 134 -3.14 -25.79 13.47
N TYR A 135 -3.11 -24.49 13.57
CA TYR A 135 -3.95 -23.71 14.46
C TYR A 135 -4.70 -22.68 13.64
N ASP A 136 -6.00 -22.67 13.81
CA ASP A 136 -6.94 -21.72 13.25
C ASP A 136 -7.60 -20.92 14.39
N ALA A 137 -7.61 -19.60 14.27
CA ALA A 137 -8.18 -18.71 15.28
C ALA A 137 -9.65 -18.40 15.04
N GLY A 138 -10.19 -18.73 13.87
CA GLY A 138 -11.59 -18.49 13.49
C GLY A 138 -11.77 -18.27 12.00
N GLY A 139 -12.92 -18.62 11.51
CA GLY A 139 -13.30 -18.52 10.11
C GLY A 139 -13.17 -19.83 9.34
N ASP A 140 -12.53 -19.80 8.20
CA ASP A 140 -12.17 -21.00 7.42
C ASP A 140 -10.81 -21.53 7.88
N GLY A 141 -10.63 -22.83 8.13
CA GLY A 141 -9.38 -23.38 8.66
C GLY A 141 -8.76 -24.50 7.81
N GLY A 142 -7.44 -24.73 8.00
CA GLY A 142 -6.71 -25.85 7.44
C GLY A 142 -6.00 -25.60 6.10
N LEU A 143 -5.57 -26.69 5.43
CA LEU A 143 -4.85 -26.63 4.15
C LEU A 143 -5.82 -26.33 3.01
N TYR A 144 -5.54 -25.30 2.18
CA TYR A 144 -6.47 -24.90 1.12
C TYR A 144 -5.82 -24.37 -0.18
N GLY A 145 -4.62 -23.92 -0.21
CA GLY A 145 -4.09 -23.10 -1.30
C GLY A 145 -3.35 -23.83 -2.40
N GLY A 146 -3.65 -25.08 -2.68
CA GLY A 146 -3.04 -25.84 -3.79
C GLY A 146 -2.66 -27.27 -3.40
N PRO A 147 -2.29 -28.11 -4.39
CA PRO A 147 -1.91 -29.48 -4.11
C PRO A 147 -0.61 -29.54 -3.29
N ALA A 148 -0.55 -30.45 -2.32
CA ALA A 148 0.69 -30.76 -1.64
C ALA A 148 1.65 -31.47 -2.62
N GLU A 149 2.89 -30.98 -2.71
CA GLU A 149 3.90 -31.51 -3.62
C GLU A 149 5.21 -31.75 -2.89
N LEU A 150 5.87 -32.87 -3.21
CA LEU A 150 7.24 -33.16 -2.77
C LEU A 150 8.14 -33.29 -4.01
N THR A 151 9.10 -32.38 -4.15
CA THR A 151 9.97 -32.29 -5.32
C THR A 151 11.44 -32.34 -4.95
N ASN A 152 12.30 -32.69 -5.89
CA ASN A 152 13.75 -32.69 -5.74
C ASN A 152 14.44 -31.59 -6.56
N ARG A 153 13.73 -30.49 -6.81
CA ARG A 153 14.28 -29.31 -7.51
C ARG A 153 15.01 -28.42 -6.52
N GLY A 154 16.02 -27.67 -7.02
CA GLY A 154 16.72 -26.65 -6.22
C GLY A 154 15.75 -25.65 -5.60
N ASN A 155 16.04 -25.24 -4.37
CA ASN A 155 15.17 -24.35 -3.62
C ASN A 155 15.69 -22.90 -3.63
N PRO A 156 15.08 -22.00 -4.45
CA PRO A 156 15.47 -20.61 -4.42
C PRO A 156 15.16 -19.90 -3.10
N ASP A 157 14.31 -20.45 -2.22
CA ASP A 157 13.97 -19.85 -0.93
C ASP A 157 15.09 -19.97 0.12
N LEU A 158 16.06 -20.84 -0.13
CA LEU A 158 17.33 -20.85 0.61
C LEU A 158 18.27 -19.69 0.23
N LEU A 159 17.85 -18.83 -0.69
CA LEU A 159 18.56 -17.65 -1.12
C LEU A 159 17.77 -16.42 -0.70
N THR A 160 18.41 -15.49 -0.02
CA THR A 160 17.85 -14.18 0.24
C THR A 160 18.69 -13.12 -0.47
N LEU A 161 18.02 -12.28 -1.25
CA LEU A 161 18.61 -11.10 -1.87
C LEU A 161 18.21 -9.87 -1.09
N GLY A 162 19.09 -8.90 -1.00
CA GLY A 162 18.82 -7.64 -0.35
C GLY A 162 19.75 -6.54 -0.82
N THR A 163 19.51 -5.35 -0.33
CA THR A 163 20.35 -4.18 -0.52
C THR A 163 20.65 -3.53 0.82
N LEU A 164 21.79 -2.86 0.90
CA LEU A 164 22.16 -2.07 2.05
C LEU A 164 22.24 -0.60 1.62
N PHE A 165 21.28 0.20 2.03
CA PHE A 165 21.31 1.65 1.89
C PHE A 165 21.70 2.27 3.22
N ALA A 166 22.52 3.33 3.17
CA ALA A 166 22.87 4.10 4.37
C ALA A 166 21.66 4.92 4.87
N GLN A 167 20.77 5.30 3.96
CA GLN A 167 19.54 6.04 4.24
C GLN A 167 18.38 5.05 4.38
N GLU A 168 17.68 5.09 5.52
CA GLU A 168 16.53 4.22 5.79
C GLU A 168 15.35 4.48 4.84
N ASP A 169 15.22 5.72 4.36
CA ASP A 169 14.18 6.13 3.41
C ASP A 169 14.51 5.80 1.95
N MET A 170 15.72 5.24 1.68
CA MET A 170 16.24 4.95 0.34
C MET A 170 16.26 6.16 -0.59
N ILE A 171 16.41 7.37 -0.03
CA ILE A 171 16.59 8.62 -0.78
C ILE A 171 18.06 9.00 -0.75
N LEU A 172 18.71 8.84 -1.89
CA LEU A 172 20.13 9.13 -2.08
C LEU A 172 20.36 10.62 -2.36
N LYS A 173 21.43 11.18 -1.82
CA LYS A 173 21.79 12.59 -1.96
C LYS A 173 23.30 12.74 -2.20
N GLY A 174 23.68 13.83 -2.84
CA GLY A 174 25.08 14.21 -3.04
C GLY A 174 25.67 13.75 -4.37
N SER A 175 26.66 12.85 -4.37
CA SER A 175 27.31 12.41 -5.62
C SER A 175 26.33 11.73 -6.58
N PRO A 176 26.34 12.05 -7.87
CA PRO A 176 25.56 11.32 -8.88
C PRO A 176 26.12 9.93 -9.18
N ASP A 177 27.33 9.64 -8.73
CA ASP A 177 27.94 8.31 -8.78
C ASP A 177 27.67 7.62 -7.44
N VAL A 178 26.86 6.57 -7.47
CA VAL A 178 26.33 5.90 -6.27
C VAL A 178 26.72 4.43 -6.29
N GLU A 179 27.28 3.94 -5.18
CA GLU A 179 27.48 2.52 -4.97
C GLU A 179 26.23 1.91 -4.33
N ILE A 180 25.59 0.98 -5.03
CA ILE A 180 24.49 0.15 -4.49
C ILE A 180 25.10 -1.15 -4.00
N LEU A 181 25.19 -1.31 -2.69
CA LEU A 181 25.69 -2.54 -2.06
C LEU A 181 24.56 -3.57 -1.98
N THR A 182 24.70 -4.67 -2.72
CA THR A 182 23.74 -5.77 -2.70
C THR A 182 24.24 -6.94 -1.87
N THR A 183 23.33 -7.72 -1.33
CA THR A 183 23.64 -8.88 -0.50
C THR A 183 23.01 -10.14 -1.07
N VAL A 184 23.76 -11.23 -1.02
CA VAL A 184 23.27 -12.59 -1.29
C VAL A 184 23.52 -13.43 -0.06
N LYS A 185 22.47 -13.81 0.67
CA LYS A 185 22.53 -14.79 1.76
C LYS A 185 22.18 -16.17 1.20
N SER A 186 22.97 -17.17 1.53
CA SER A 186 22.74 -18.56 1.14
C SER A 186 22.64 -19.45 2.38
N GLU A 187 21.53 -20.17 2.50
CA GLU A 187 21.31 -21.20 3.51
C GLU A 187 21.61 -22.61 3.00
N PHE A 188 22.19 -22.72 1.79
CA PHE A 188 22.70 -24.00 1.30
C PHE A 188 23.86 -24.51 2.13
N ARG A 189 23.87 -25.82 2.41
CA ARG A 189 24.95 -26.50 3.14
C ARG A 189 26.22 -26.69 2.30
N LYS A 190 26.19 -26.27 1.02
CA LYS A 190 27.31 -26.27 0.08
C LYS A 190 27.62 -24.85 -0.38
N LYS A 191 28.81 -24.66 -0.94
CA LYS A 191 29.17 -23.39 -1.58
C LYS A 191 28.22 -23.10 -2.71
N TYR A 192 27.54 -21.95 -2.65
CA TYR A 192 26.69 -21.45 -3.74
C TYR A 192 27.55 -20.75 -4.79
N ARG A 193 27.21 -20.93 -6.06
CA ARG A 193 27.79 -20.20 -7.20
C ARG A 193 26.66 -19.82 -8.15
N GLY A 194 26.71 -18.58 -8.67
CA GLY A 194 25.70 -18.07 -9.58
C GLY A 194 26.15 -16.78 -10.25
N ALA A 195 25.24 -16.20 -11.00
CA ALA A 195 25.38 -14.89 -11.65
C ALA A 195 24.34 -13.94 -11.04
N LEU A 196 24.80 -12.79 -10.56
CA LEU A 196 23.97 -11.73 -10.02
C LEU A 196 23.96 -10.57 -11.01
N THR A 197 22.77 -10.15 -11.44
CA THR A 197 22.58 -8.98 -12.30
C THR A 197 21.76 -7.93 -11.57
N LEU A 198 22.13 -6.67 -11.73
CA LEU A 198 21.35 -5.52 -11.27
C LEU A 198 20.95 -4.70 -12.50
N LYS A 199 19.64 -4.60 -12.74
CA LYS A 199 19.07 -3.70 -13.76
C LYS A 199 18.34 -2.57 -13.05
N ILE A 200 18.58 -1.33 -13.53
CA ILE A 200 17.93 -0.14 -13.02
C ILE A 200 17.31 0.61 -14.19
N VAL A 201 16.04 0.97 -14.03
CA VAL A 201 15.31 1.83 -14.95
C VAL A 201 14.80 3.06 -14.20
N THR A 202 14.60 4.17 -14.91
CA THR A 202 13.88 5.33 -14.39
C THR A 202 12.41 4.96 -14.14
N ASP A 203 11.66 5.78 -13.43
CA ASP A 203 10.21 5.67 -13.31
C ASP A 203 9.48 5.73 -14.66
N PHE A 204 10.10 6.32 -15.70
CA PHE A 204 9.63 6.30 -17.08
C PHE A 204 9.99 5.02 -17.86
N GLY A 205 10.68 4.06 -17.25
CA GLY A 205 11.07 2.79 -17.87
C GLY A 205 12.37 2.86 -18.69
N GLU A 206 13.08 3.97 -18.70
CA GLU A 206 14.36 4.11 -19.41
C GLU A 206 15.47 3.39 -18.64
N GLN A 207 16.22 2.49 -19.32
CA GLN A 207 17.31 1.76 -18.69
C GLN A 207 18.50 2.69 -18.45
N VAL A 208 18.95 2.78 -17.21
CA VAL A 208 20.10 3.59 -16.78
C VAL A 208 21.30 2.77 -16.32
N TYR A 209 21.07 1.52 -15.94
CA TYR A 209 22.12 0.63 -15.49
C TYR A 209 21.81 -0.84 -15.80
N ASP A 210 22.85 -1.59 -16.16
CA ASP A 210 22.83 -3.05 -16.26
C ASP A 210 24.21 -3.56 -15.86
N GLY A 211 24.29 -4.18 -14.70
CA GLY A 211 25.52 -4.65 -14.08
C GLY A 211 25.50 -6.13 -13.77
N TYR A 212 26.67 -6.73 -13.66
CA TYR A 212 26.86 -8.16 -13.49
C TYR A 212 27.97 -8.46 -12.47
N HIS A 213 27.77 -9.50 -11.64
CA HIS A 213 28.78 -10.10 -10.78
C HIS A 213 28.72 -11.62 -10.82
N ASP A 214 29.87 -12.28 -10.89
CA ASP A 214 29.99 -13.69 -10.50
C ASP A 214 29.86 -13.82 -8.98
N VAL A 215 28.92 -14.64 -8.54
CA VAL A 215 28.63 -14.84 -7.13
C VAL A 215 29.25 -16.15 -6.64
N ALA A 216 29.98 -16.08 -5.54
CA ALA A 216 30.50 -17.24 -4.83
C ALA A 216 30.33 -17.03 -3.32
N VAL A 217 29.27 -17.61 -2.75
CA VAL A 217 28.96 -17.52 -1.31
C VAL A 217 29.30 -18.85 -0.63
N LYS A 218 29.94 -18.80 0.53
CA LYS A 218 30.25 -19.98 1.34
C LYS A 218 28.96 -20.63 1.86
N LYS A 219 29.03 -21.90 2.27
CA LYS A 219 27.90 -22.58 2.90
C LYS A 219 27.36 -21.79 4.09
N MET A 220 26.04 -21.70 4.22
CA MET A 220 25.36 -21.05 5.35
C MET A 220 25.92 -19.65 5.64
N SER A 221 26.12 -18.81 4.59
CA SER A 221 26.81 -17.53 4.72
C SER A 221 26.21 -16.50 3.77
N SER A 222 26.67 -15.26 3.90
CA SER A 222 26.34 -14.16 2.99
C SER A 222 27.58 -13.58 2.30
N GLY A 223 27.36 -12.89 1.20
CA GLY A 223 28.35 -12.12 0.48
C GLY A 223 27.77 -10.80 0.01
N ASN A 224 28.61 -9.78 -0.09
CA ASN A 224 28.26 -8.45 -0.56
C ASN A 224 28.82 -8.22 -1.95
N PHE A 225 28.04 -7.58 -2.82
CA PHE A 225 28.37 -7.33 -4.23
C PHE A 225 28.03 -5.87 -4.56
N PRO A 226 29.03 -4.98 -4.68
CA PRO A 226 28.80 -3.57 -4.97
C PRO A 226 28.56 -3.35 -6.46
N PHE A 227 27.60 -2.49 -6.80
CA PHE A 227 27.35 -2.01 -8.15
C PHE A 227 27.52 -0.50 -8.18
N LEU A 228 28.47 -0.01 -8.97
CA LEU A 228 28.70 1.43 -9.14
C LEU A 228 27.82 1.96 -10.27
N VAL A 229 26.79 2.68 -9.90
CA VAL A 229 25.87 3.37 -10.83
C VAL A 229 26.35 4.80 -11.00
N LYS A 230 26.59 5.23 -12.24
CA LYS A 230 27.14 6.56 -12.54
C LYS A 230 26.11 7.49 -13.14
N ASN A 231 26.32 8.79 -12.89
CA ASN A 231 25.58 9.89 -13.52
C ASN A 231 24.06 9.81 -13.30
N LEU A 232 23.61 9.40 -12.10
CA LEU A 232 22.19 9.47 -11.73
C LEU A 232 21.69 10.91 -11.84
N LYS A 233 20.50 11.07 -12.38
CA LYS A 233 19.78 12.35 -12.44
C LYS A 233 18.74 12.42 -11.32
N PRO A 234 18.35 13.61 -10.86
CA PRO A 234 17.24 13.73 -9.92
C PRO A 234 16.00 12.98 -10.42
N GLY A 235 15.45 12.08 -9.60
CA GLY A 235 14.32 11.24 -10.00
C GLY A 235 14.15 10.00 -9.15
N PHE A 236 13.23 9.15 -9.58
CA PHE A 236 12.95 7.86 -8.96
C PHE A 236 13.33 6.72 -9.89
N TYR A 237 13.73 5.61 -9.29
CA TYR A 237 14.31 4.46 -9.98
C TYR A 237 13.71 3.17 -9.50
N LYS A 238 13.48 2.24 -10.43
CA LYS A 238 13.06 0.86 -10.18
C LYS A 238 14.24 -0.06 -10.46
N ALA A 239 14.66 -0.80 -9.46
CA ALA A 239 15.79 -1.72 -9.55
C ALA A 239 15.33 -3.17 -9.43
N THR A 240 15.91 -4.05 -10.25
CA THR A 240 15.68 -5.49 -10.20
C THR A 240 17.01 -6.21 -10.07
N LEU A 241 17.19 -6.87 -8.94
CA LEU A 241 18.30 -7.76 -8.67
C LEU A 241 17.86 -9.19 -9.04
N ALA A 242 18.58 -9.84 -9.93
CA ALA A 242 18.30 -11.22 -10.33
C ALA A 242 19.51 -12.11 -10.14
N LEU A 243 19.32 -13.19 -9.40
CA LEU A 243 20.32 -14.22 -9.17
C LEU A 243 19.95 -15.47 -9.94
N GLN A 244 20.90 -15.99 -10.72
CA GLN A 244 20.71 -17.18 -11.55
C GLN A 244 21.78 -18.22 -11.24
N SER A 245 21.37 -19.46 -11.06
CA SER A 245 22.29 -20.60 -10.90
C SER A 245 21.63 -21.95 -11.19
N LYS A 246 22.45 -23.00 -11.17
CA LYS A 246 21.97 -24.39 -11.26
C LYS A 246 21.19 -24.83 -10.00
N MET A 247 21.33 -24.11 -8.89
CA MET A 247 20.67 -24.43 -7.62
C MET A 247 19.34 -23.70 -7.42
N GLY A 248 19.05 -22.71 -8.26
CA GLY A 248 17.81 -21.93 -8.23
C GLY A 248 18.03 -20.50 -8.69
N ASN A 249 16.93 -19.84 -9.00
CA ASN A 249 16.89 -18.43 -9.42
C ASN A 249 16.07 -17.65 -8.39
N LYS A 250 16.50 -16.43 -8.09
CA LYS A 250 15.79 -15.52 -7.20
C LYS A 250 15.77 -14.13 -7.83
N LYS A 251 14.68 -13.40 -7.59
CA LYS A 251 14.57 -11.99 -7.95
C LYS A 251 14.20 -11.18 -6.71
N TYR A 252 14.70 -9.97 -6.65
CA TYR A 252 14.35 -8.98 -5.64
C TYR A 252 14.23 -7.63 -6.34
N SER A 253 13.12 -6.94 -6.15
CA SER A 253 12.88 -5.62 -6.72
C SER A 253 12.73 -4.60 -5.59
N PHE A 254 13.25 -3.41 -5.83
CA PHE A 254 13.17 -2.29 -4.90
C PHE A 254 13.18 -0.97 -5.67
N ASN A 255 12.62 0.06 -5.08
CA ASN A 255 12.66 1.41 -5.62
C ASN A 255 13.51 2.29 -4.72
N PHE A 256 14.12 3.32 -5.32
CA PHE A 256 14.87 4.35 -4.58
C PHE A 256 14.75 5.70 -5.29
N GLY A 257 15.00 6.77 -4.56
CA GLY A 257 15.07 8.12 -5.11
C GLY A 257 16.50 8.65 -5.10
N TYR A 258 16.82 9.53 -6.05
CA TYR A 258 18.02 10.33 -6.03
C TYR A 258 17.65 11.80 -6.16
N GLU A 259 18.02 12.62 -5.16
CA GLU A 259 17.78 14.08 -5.11
C GLU A 259 16.36 14.50 -5.56
N PRO A 260 15.27 13.88 -5.04
CA PRO A 260 13.93 14.12 -5.56
C PRO A 260 13.48 15.58 -5.43
N GLU A 261 14.06 16.33 -4.49
CA GLU A 261 13.82 17.77 -4.35
C GLU A 261 14.36 18.59 -5.54
N LYS A 262 15.20 17.98 -6.40
CA LYS A 262 15.76 18.59 -7.61
C LYS A 262 15.07 18.13 -8.90
N ILE A 263 14.01 17.33 -8.80
CA ILE A 263 13.18 17.00 -9.96
C ILE A 263 12.62 18.30 -10.55
N VAL A 264 12.84 18.49 -11.84
CA VAL A 264 12.39 19.67 -12.58
C VAL A 264 11.08 19.31 -13.29
N SER A 265 9.97 19.75 -12.74
CA SER A 265 8.65 19.74 -13.37
C SER A 265 8.04 21.14 -13.21
N PRO A 266 8.33 22.07 -14.14
CA PRO A 266 7.89 23.45 -14.00
C PRO A 266 6.36 23.55 -14.05
N ALA A 267 5.83 24.53 -13.31
CA ALA A 267 4.41 24.88 -13.44
C ALA A 267 4.11 25.30 -14.89
N ASP A 268 2.96 24.89 -15.39
CA ASP A 268 2.48 25.16 -16.74
C ASP A 268 1.04 25.68 -16.77
N PRO A 269 0.69 26.68 -15.91
CA PRO A 269 -0.66 27.20 -15.82
C PRO A 269 -1.05 27.94 -17.12
N GLN A 270 -2.34 27.95 -17.44
CA GLN A 270 -2.85 28.78 -18.52
C GLN A 270 -2.76 30.27 -18.19
N PRO A 271 -2.72 31.16 -19.21
CA PRO A 271 -2.57 32.59 -18.98
C PRO A 271 -3.65 33.21 -18.09
N ASP A 272 -4.86 32.66 -18.08
CA ASP A 272 -6.01 33.11 -17.28
C ASP A 272 -6.21 32.29 -15.99
N PHE A 273 -5.22 31.53 -15.55
CA PHE A 273 -5.32 30.61 -14.41
C PHE A 273 -5.71 31.32 -13.10
N GLU A 274 -5.07 32.43 -12.79
CA GLU A 274 -5.35 33.19 -11.57
C GLU A 274 -6.74 33.82 -11.63
N GLU A 275 -7.11 34.41 -12.78
CA GLU A 275 -8.43 35.00 -13.00
C GLU A 275 -9.53 33.94 -12.91
N PHE A 276 -9.31 32.76 -13.49
CA PHE A 276 -10.23 31.63 -13.39
C PHE A 276 -10.55 31.28 -11.94
N TRP A 277 -9.53 31.14 -11.09
CA TRP A 277 -9.75 30.78 -9.68
C TRP A 277 -10.30 31.94 -8.86
N GLN A 278 -9.92 33.18 -9.14
CA GLN A 278 -10.53 34.37 -8.50
C GLN A 278 -12.01 34.45 -8.77
N ARG A 279 -12.42 34.32 -10.03
CA ARG A 279 -13.82 34.32 -10.46
C ARG A 279 -14.58 33.13 -9.83
N THR A 280 -14.00 31.93 -9.86
CA THR A 280 -14.62 30.74 -9.27
C THR A 280 -14.89 30.89 -7.77
N ARG A 281 -13.94 31.50 -7.02
CA ARG A 281 -14.16 31.82 -5.60
C ARG A 281 -15.23 32.88 -5.39
N ALA A 282 -15.29 33.88 -6.26
CA ALA A 282 -16.35 34.92 -6.20
C ALA A 282 -17.74 34.31 -6.48
N GLU A 283 -17.85 33.38 -7.44
CA GLU A 283 -19.08 32.63 -7.69
C GLU A 283 -19.49 31.81 -6.46
N LEU A 284 -18.56 31.10 -5.83
CA LEU A 284 -18.84 30.37 -4.59
C LEU A 284 -19.34 31.34 -3.49
N ALA A 285 -18.69 32.47 -3.30
CA ALA A 285 -19.05 33.46 -2.28
C ALA A 285 -20.46 34.03 -2.48
N SER A 286 -20.97 34.05 -3.72
CA SER A 286 -22.34 34.49 -4.03
C SER A 286 -23.42 33.46 -3.70
N VAL A 287 -23.06 32.21 -3.46
CA VAL A 287 -23.99 31.14 -3.06
C VAL A 287 -24.23 31.21 -1.56
N ASP A 288 -25.49 31.41 -1.15
CA ASP A 288 -25.88 31.29 0.26
C ASP A 288 -25.58 29.87 0.76
N PRO A 289 -24.71 29.69 1.77
CA PRO A 289 -24.30 28.36 2.21
C PRO A 289 -25.38 27.54 2.91
N GLN A 290 -26.43 28.17 3.45
CA GLN A 290 -27.57 27.53 4.10
C GLN A 290 -27.15 26.42 5.09
N TYR A 291 -26.20 26.72 5.97
CA TYR A 291 -25.67 25.74 6.92
C TYR A 291 -26.77 25.15 7.80
N LYS A 292 -26.87 23.83 7.81
CA LYS A 292 -27.79 23.10 8.68
C LYS A 292 -27.01 22.03 9.44
N LEU A 293 -27.04 22.11 10.78
CA LEU A 293 -26.43 21.16 11.67
C LEU A 293 -27.49 20.23 12.26
N ILE A 294 -27.34 18.94 12.01
CA ILE A 294 -28.24 17.89 12.51
C ILE A 294 -27.46 17.06 13.51
N ARG A 295 -27.81 17.17 14.77
CA ARG A 295 -27.15 16.41 15.83
C ARG A 295 -27.45 14.92 15.67
N VAL A 296 -26.41 14.07 15.79
CA VAL A 296 -26.51 12.63 15.69
C VAL A 296 -26.16 12.00 17.03
N ASP A 297 -27.18 11.83 17.87
CA ASP A 297 -27.00 11.42 19.27
C ASP A 297 -26.27 10.08 19.43
N SER A 298 -26.47 9.14 18.50
CA SER A 298 -25.80 7.83 18.49
C SER A 298 -24.28 7.91 18.31
N LEU A 299 -23.77 9.04 17.80
CA LEU A 299 -22.34 9.30 17.59
C LEU A 299 -21.74 10.25 18.64
N CYS A 300 -22.58 10.84 19.49
CA CYS A 300 -22.13 11.70 20.58
C CYS A 300 -21.52 10.88 21.72
N THR A 301 -20.57 11.49 22.44
CA THR A 301 -19.95 10.91 23.63
C THR A 301 -20.04 11.92 24.78
N GLU A 302 -19.57 11.55 25.97
CA GLU A 302 -19.49 12.49 27.10
C GLU A 302 -18.63 13.73 26.78
N ASN A 303 -17.62 13.57 25.91
CA ASN A 303 -16.65 14.62 25.58
C ASN A 303 -16.95 15.34 24.27
N HIS A 304 -17.77 14.77 23.37
CA HIS A 304 -17.98 15.31 22.03
C HIS A 304 -19.43 15.20 21.55
N ASN A 305 -19.88 16.27 20.91
CA ASN A 305 -21.07 16.25 20.06
C ASN A 305 -20.67 16.00 18.60
N VAL A 306 -21.53 15.28 17.89
CA VAL A 306 -21.36 14.99 16.46
C VAL A 306 -22.59 15.48 15.70
N TYR A 307 -22.33 16.20 14.61
CA TYR A 307 -23.37 16.75 13.74
C TYR A 307 -23.12 16.31 12.30
N LEU A 308 -24.20 15.90 11.61
CA LEU A 308 -24.23 15.93 10.16
C LEU A 308 -24.46 17.39 9.74
N VAL A 309 -23.55 17.91 8.91
CA VAL A 309 -23.65 19.25 8.36
C VAL A 309 -24.09 19.19 6.92
N GLU A 310 -25.15 19.88 6.56
CA GLU A 310 -25.55 20.14 5.19
C GLU A 310 -25.21 21.57 4.81
N MET A 311 -24.74 21.78 3.58
CA MET A 311 -24.39 23.11 3.09
C MET A 311 -24.51 23.18 1.55
N ARG A 312 -24.75 24.39 1.02
CA ARG A 312 -24.73 24.68 -0.40
C ARG A 312 -23.37 25.17 -0.85
N SER A 313 -22.89 24.65 -1.96
CA SER A 313 -21.60 24.96 -2.56
C SER A 313 -21.74 25.50 -3.98
N LEU A 314 -20.65 25.61 -4.73
CA LEU A 314 -20.62 26.14 -6.10
C LEU A 314 -21.71 25.49 -6.98
N GLY A 315 -22.46 26.32 -7.72
CA GLY A 315 -23.60 25.87 -8.51
C GLY A 315 -24.79 25.42 -7.66
N ASN A 316 -24.86 25.86 -6.40
CA ASN A 316 -25.90 25.51 -5.43
C ASN A 316 -25.97 24.00 -5.08
N ALA A 317 -24.90 23.23 -5.34
CA ALA A 317 -24.83 21.80 -5.05
C ALA A 317 -24.88 21.54 -3.53
N LEU A 318 -25.71 20.57 -3.11
CA LEU A 318 -25.77 20.11 -1.72
C LEU A 318 -24.59 19.20 -1.43
N ILE A 319 -23.80 19.58 -0.43
CA ILE A 319 -22.71 18.76 0.09
C ILE A 319 -22.86 18.58 1.61
N ARG A 320 -22.24 17.55 2.12
CA ARG A 320 -22.32 17.18 3.54
C ARG A 320 -20.96 16.90 4.14
N GLY A 321 -20.92 17.01 5.46
CA GLY A 321 -19.75 16.63 6.26
C GLY A 321 -20.13 16.27 7.67
N TRP A 322 -19.21 15.62 8.36
CA TRP A 322 -19.37 15.24 9.76
C TRP A 322 -18.54 16.19 10.63
N TYR A 323 -19.21 16.88 11.56
CA TYR A 323 -18.62 17.88 12.45
C TYR A 323 -18.60 17.34 13.88
N ARG A 324 -17.41 17.08 14.39
CA ARG A 324 -17.16 16.59 15.73
C ARG A 324 -16.57 17.71 16.58
N VAL A 325 -17.28 18.14 17.61
CA VAL A 325 -16.92 19.28 18.43
C VAL A 325 -16.90 18.90 19.92
N PRO A 326 -15.89 19.35 20.72
CA PRO A 326 -15.86 19.15 22.17
C PRO A 326 -17.10 19.71 22.86
N VAL A 327 -17.61 18.99 23.86
CA VAL A 327 -18.75 19.45 24.69
C VAL A 327 -18.34 20.62 25.58
N LYS A 328 -17.08 20.63 26.06
CA LYS A 328 -16.57 21.71 26.91
C LYS A 328 -16.51 23.01 26.12
N PRO A 329 -17.09 24.12 26.64
CA PRO A 329 -17.02 25.42 25.98
C PRO A 329 -15.56 25.89 25.78
N GLY A 330 -15.27 26.41 24.59
CA GLY A 330 -13.93 26.91 24.25
C GLY A 330 -13.82 27.29 22.77
N ARG A 331 -12.63 27.79 22.39
CA ARG A 331 -12.24 27.97 20.99
C ARG A 331 -11.12 26.99 20.70
N TYR A 332 -11.36 26.12 19.74
CA TYR A 332 -10.52 24.98 19.42
C TYR A 332 -9.90 25.11 18.02
N PRO A 333 -8.68 24.65 17.80
CA PRO A 333 -8.20 24.39 16.45
C PRO A 333 -9.07 23.34 15.77
N ALA A 334 -9.09 23.37 14.44
CA ALA A 334 -9.87 22.42 13.66
C ALA A 334 -9.02 21.73 12.61
N ILE A 335 -9.34 20.47 12.33
CA ILE A 335 -8.76 19.71 11.21
C ILE A 335 -9.90 19.32 10.28
N MET A 336 -9.80 19.72 9.00
CA MET A 336 -10.66 19.25 7.95
C MET A 336 -10.00 18.07 7.23
N GLN A 337 -10.67 16.92 7.25
CA GLN A 337 -10.31 15.76 6.43
C GLN A 337 -11.08 15.79 5.11
N VAL A 338 -10.39 15.55 4.00
CA VAL A 338 -10.98 15.49 2.67
C VAL A 338 -10.79 14.09 2.04
N PRO A 339 -11.76 13.61 1.20
CA PRO A 339 -11.86 12.21 0.82
C PRO A 339 -10.89 11.78 -0.28
N GLY A 340 -10.52 10.51 -0.26
CA GLY A 340 -9.90 9.81 -1.38
C GLY A 340 -10.87 9.59 -2.56
N TYR A 341 -10.38 9.05 -3.66
CA TYR A 341 -11.16 8.74 -4.87
C TYR A 341 -12.03 7.49 -4.63
N SER A 342 -13.29 7.71 -4.25
CA SER A 342 -14.17 6.61 -3.86
C SER A 342 -15.61 7.09 -3.67
N SER A 343 -16.58 6.17 -3.77
CA SER A 343 -17.96 6.40 -3.35
C SER A 343 -18.17 6.21 -1.83
N VAL A 344 -17.12 5.86 -1.10
CA VAL A 344 -17.21 5.60 0.35
C VAL A 344 -17.35 6.93 1.09
N GLU A 345 -18.27 6.96 2.05
CA GLU A 345 -18.48 8.10 2.93
C GLU A 345 -17.28 8.30 3.88
N VAL A 346 -16.79 9.53 3.97
CA VAL A 346 -15.80 9.90 4.99
C VAL A 346 -16.50 9.89 6.35
N PRO A 347 -16.01 9.06 7.29
CA PRO A 347 -16.76 8.81 8.51
C PRO A 347 -16.65 9.94 9.55
N SER A 348 -17.71 10.05 10.35
CA SER A 348 -17.85 11.00 11.45
C SER A 348 -16.91 10.78 12.64
N TYR A 349 -16.26 9.65 12.71
CA TYR A 349 -15.45 9.26 13.87
C TYR A 349 -13.97 9.64 13.76
N VAL A 350 -13.61 10.54 12.85
CA VAL A 350 -12.26 11.08 12.80
C VAL A 350 -11.95 11.75 14.13
N ASN A 351 -11.10 11.09 14.89
CA ASN A 351 -10.76 11.50 16.24
C ASN A 351 -9.34 12.03 16.31
N TYR A 352 -9.22 13.34 16.39
CA TYR A 352 -7.94 14.05 16.53
C TYR A 352 -7.60 14.40 18.00
N GLY A 353 -8.36 13.86 18.96
CA GLY A 353 -8.24 14.15 20.38
C GLY A 353 -9.38 15.04 20.89
N ASP A 354 -9.36 15.32 22.20
CA ASP A 354 -10.41 16.08 22.89
C ASP A 354 -10.19 17.60 22.81
N ASP A 355 -9.07 18.02 22.26
CA ASP A 355 -8.64 19.41 22.14
C ASP A 355 -8.69 19.94 20.69
N ILE A 356 -9.23 19.16 19.76
CA ILE A 356 -9.31 19.49 18.34
C ILE A 356 -10.71 19.20 17.80
N ILE A 357 -11.26 20.12 17.03
CA ILE A 357 -12.47 19.93 16.25
C ILE A 357 -12.13 19.14 14.97
N GLY A 358 -12.86 18.05 14.72
CA GLY A 358 -12.77 17.29 13.49
C GLY A 358 -13.90 17.65 12.52
N PHE A 359 -13.57 17.87 11.25
CA PHE A 359 -14.56 18.03 10.18
C PHE A 359 -14.21 17.13 9.01
N ALA A 360 -14.97 16.04 8.84
CA ALA A 360 -14.82 15.11 7.73
C ALA A 360 -15.79 15.51 6.60
N LEU A 361 -15.25 16.09 5.52
CA LEU A 361 -16.02 16.60 4.40
C LEU A 361 -16.22 15.52 3.33
N ASN A 362 -17.45 15.34 2.85
CA ASN A 362 -17.75 14.64 1.61
C ASN A 362 -17.99 15.67 0.51
N ILE A 363 -17.08 15.74 -0.46
CA ILE A 363 -17.26 16.58 -1.65
C ILE A 363 -18.38 16.04 -2.54
N ARG A 364 -18.88 16.85 -3.49
CA ARG A 364 -19.90 16.42 -4.46
C ARG A 364 -19.57 15.08 -5.10
N GLY A 365 -20.56 14.20 -5.19
CA GLY A 365 -20.43 12.87 -5.78
C GLY A 365 -19.71 11.83 -4.89
N HIS A 366 -19.36 12.18 -3.63
CA HIS A 366 -18.72 11.27 -2.67
C HIS A 366 -19.62 11.03 -1.46
N GLY A 367 -19.62 9.80 -0.95
CA GLY A 367 -20.33 9.40 0.26
C GLY A 367 -21.79 9.86 0.26
N ASN A 368 -22.16 10.67 1.25
CA ASN A 368 -23.51 11.19 1.41
C ASN A 368 -23.77 12.53 0.69
N SER A 369 -22.87 12.98 -0.19
CA SER A 369 -23.00 14.20 -1.00
C SER A 369 -23.34 13.88 -2.47
N THR A 370 -24.36 13.04 -2.68
CA THR A 370 -24.71 12.49 -4.00
C THR A 370 -26.11 12.91 -4.51
N ASP A 371 -26.80 13.80 -3.79
CA ASP A 371 -28.17 14.19 -4.16
C ASP A 371 -28.22 15.00 -5.46
N ASP A 372 -27.39 16.02 -5.60
CA ASP A 372 -27.41 16.93 -6.75
C ASP A 372 -26.36 16.54 -7.81
N VAL A 373 -25.27 15.85 -7.40
CA VAL A 373 -24.17 15.45 -8.28
C VAL A 373 -23.75 14.03 -7.96
N ASN A 374 -23.98 13.09 -8.88
CA ASN A 374 -23.62 11.68 -8.68
C ASN A 374 -23.18 11.02 -10.00
N PRO A 375 -21.98 11.32 -10.51
CA PRO A 375 -21.50 10.70 -11.75
C PRO A 375 -21.13 9.23 -11.60
N GLY A 376 -20.92 8.77 -10.35
CA GLY A 376 -20.50 7.40 -10.04
C GLY A 376 -19.00 7.14 -10.22
N PHE A 377 -18.60 5.92 -9.87
CA PHE A 377 -17.23 5.41 -9.98
C PHE A 377 -17.23 4.05 -10.68
N PRO A 378 -16.22 3.74 -11.55
CA PRO A 378 -15.21 4.66 -12.09
C PRO A 378 -15.83 5.72 -13.01
N GLY A 379 -15.04 6.72 -13.42
CA GLY A 379 -15.46 7.75 -14.36
C GLY A 379 -15.70 9.12 -13.72
N TYR A 380 -15.76 9.22 -12.40
CA TYR A 380 -15.89 10.51 -11.71
C TYR A 380 -14.90 11.55 -12.24
N ILE A 381 -13.64 11.16 -12.37
CA ILE A 381 -12.53 12.01 -12.82
C ILE A 381 -12.68 12.50 -14.27
N LEU A 382 -13.51 11.85 -15.08
CA LEU A 382 -13.75 12.19 -16.48
C LEU A 382 -14.96 13.11 -16.67
N THR A 383 -15.72 13.38 -15.60
CA THR A 383 -16.97 14.11 -15.66
C THR A 383 -16.76 15.55 -16.13
N ASN A 384 -17.27 15.85 -17.33
CA ASN A 384 -17.13 17.14 -18.02
C ASN A 384 -15.68 17.58 -18.29
N LEU A 385 -14.75 16.63 -18.45
CA LEU A 385 -13.32 16.90 -18.68
C LEU A 385 -13.05 17.77 -19.91
N GLY A 386 -13.94 17.82 -20.91
CA GLY A 386 -13.81 18.68 -22.09
C GLY A 386 -14.11 20.17 -21.85
N ASP A 387 -14.55 20.56 -20.65
CA ASP A 387 -14.98 21.94 -20.34
C ASP A 387 -14.50 22.35 -18.95
N LYS A 388 -13.50 23.22 -18.87
CA LYS A 388 -12.92 23.68 -17.60
C LYS A 388 -13.94 24.31 -16.64
N GLU A 389 -15.00 24.94 -17.17
CA GLU A 389 -16.03 25.61 -16.36
C GLU A 389 -16.98 24.60 -15.70
N LYS A 390 -17.11 23.41 -16.28
CA LYS A 390 -18.03 22.35 -15.82
C LYS A 390 -17.30 21.15 -15.23
N TYR A 391 -15.96 21.07 -15.39
CA TYR A 391 -15.20 19.93 -14.91
C TYR A 391 -15.44 19.69 -13.43
N ILE A 392 -15.66 18.43 -13.08
CA ILE A 392 -16.10 18.04 -11.73
C ILE A 392 -15.21 18.61 -10.61
N TYR A 393 -13.89 18.69 -10.85
CA TYR A 393 -12.94 19.19 -9.85
C TYR A 393 -13.01 20.71 -9.63
N ARG A 394 -13.60 21.48 -10.52
CA ARG A 394 -13.90 22.90 -10.24
C ARG A 394 -14.83 23.01 -9.04
N GLY A 395 -15.89 22.18 -9.06
CA GLY A 395 -16.80 22.09 -7.94
C GLY A 395 -16.19 21.45 -6.71
N ALA A 396 -15.48 20.34 -6.88
CA ALA A 396 -14.85 19.61 -5.75
C ALA A 396 -13.85 20.47 -4.97
N TYR A 397 -13.02 21.27 -5.64
CA TYR A 397 -12.12 22.21 -4.96
C TYR A 397 -12.89 23.31 -4.22
N MET A 398 -13.98 23.79 -4.81
CA MET A 398 -14.85 24.77 -4.16
C MET A 398 -15.63 24.18 -2.98
N ASP A 399 -15.95 22.90 -3.01
CA ASP A 399 -16.56 22.20 -1.86
C ASP A 399 -15.60 22.20 -0.64
N CYS A 400 -14.30 22.01 -0.90
CA CYS A 400 -13.28 22.11 0.14
C CYS A 400 -13.17 23.55 0.68
N VAL A 401 -13.19 24.58 -0.18
CA VAL A 401 -13.22 25.98 0.25
C VAL A 401 -14.48 26.26 1.06
N ARG A 402 -15.65 25.76 0.66
CA ARG A 402 -16.90 25.88 1.42
C ARG A 402 -16.81 25.19 2.79
N GLY A 403 -16.11 24.06 2.90
CA GLY A 403 -15.82 23.42 4.19
C GLY A 403 -15.01 24.34 5.12
N ILE A 404 -14.04 25.08 4.59
CA ILE A 404 -13.29 26.07 5.36
C ILE A 404 -14.19 27.27 5.72
N ASP A 405 -15.07 27.74 4.82
CA ASP A 405 -16.06 28.79 5.12
C ASP A 405 -16.94 28.37 6.31
N PHE A 406 -17.41 27.11 6.31
CA PHE A 406 -18.19 26.56 7.42
C PHE A 406 -17.40 26.62 8.73
N LEU A 407 -16.17 26.10 8.77
CA LEU A 407 -15.35 26.13 9.98
C LEU A 407 -15.12 27.56 10.48
N CYS A 408 -14.81 28.50 9.59
CA CYS A 408 -14.62 29.90 9.95
C CYS A 408 -15.90 30.59 10.47
N SER A 409 -17.09 30.09 10.12
CA SER A 409 -18.38 30.61 10.58
C SER A 409 -18.72 30.18 12.02
N ARG A 410 -17.99 29.20 12.59
CA ARG A 410 -18.28 28.64 13.92
C ARG A 410 -17.56 29.42 15.02
N THR A 411 -18.30 29.80 16.07
CA THR A 411 -17.76 30.55 17.21
C THR A 411 -16.81 29.72 18.05
N GLU A 412 -17.00 28.42 18.11
CA GLU A 412 -16.17 27.43 18.81
C GLU A 412 -14.87 27.09 18.07
N VAL A 413 -14.75 27.47 16.78
CA VAL A 413 -13.53 27.25 16.00
C VAL A 413 -12.59 28.45 16.14
N ASP A 414 -11.32 28.17 16.38
CA ASP A 414 -10.27 29.17 16.21
C ASP A 414 -9.86 29.24 14.72
N ALA A 415 -10.43 30.20 14.01
CA ALA A 415 -10.21 30.37 12.58
C ALA A 415 -8.75 30.65 12.17
N SER A 416 -7.87 30.99 13.14
CA SER A 416 -6.43 31.12 12.90
C SER A 416 -5.66 29.79 12.99
N ARG A 417 -6.33 28.71 13.42
CA ARG A 417 -5.74 27.40 13.67
C ARG A 417 -6.52 26.28 12.97
N ILE A 418 -6.66 26.40 11.65
CA ILE A 418 -7.33 25.38 10.83
C ILE A 418 -6.28 24.61 10.03
N ALA A 419 -6.32 23.28 10.13
CA ALA A 419 -5.53 22.35 9.35
C ALA A 419 -6.39 21.66 8.29
N VAL A 420 -5.76 21.22 7.20
CA VAL A 420 -6.37 20.35 6.21
C VAL A 420 -5.49 19.14 5.93
N GLU A 421 -6.11 17.96 5.81
CA GLU A 421 -5.40 16.71 5.55
C GLU A 421 -6.22 15.74 4.69
N GLY A 422 -5.53 14.85 3.99
CA GLY A 422 -6.15 13.78 3.20
C GLY A 422 -5.15 12.99 2.38
N ALA A 423 -5.58 11.84 1.89
CA ALA A 423 -4.76 10.91 1.14
C ALA A 423 -5.24 10.74 -0.30
N SER A 424 -4.31 10.51 -1.24
CA SER A 424 -4.63 10.25 -2.65
C SER A 424 -5.32 11.46 -3.28
N GLN A 425 -6.53 11.30 -3.81
CA GLN A 425 -7.36 12.46 -4.18
C GLN A 425 -7.47 13.46 -3.02
N GLY A 426 -7.63 12.97 -1.78
CA GLY A 426 -7.63 13.82 -0.58
C GLY A 426 -6.32 14.58 -0.39
N GLY A 427 -5.19 14.00 -0.77
CA GLY A 427 -3.91 14.70 -0.81
C GLY A 427 -3.91 15.87 -1.81
N ALA A 428 -4.49 15.66 -3.00
CA ALA A 428 -4.68 16.72 -3.98
C ALA A 428 -5.66 17.80 -3.49
N LEU A 429 -6.79 17.39 -2.91
CA LEU A 429 -7.76 18.30 -2.30
C LEU A 429 -7.15 19.12 -1.16
N THR A 430 -6.21 18.52 -0.42
CA THR A 430 -5.41 19.22 0.62
C THR A 430 -4.55 20.33 0.00
N PHE A 431 -3.83 20.03 -1.09
CA PHE A 431 -3.07 21.04 -1.84
C PHE A 431 -3.97 22.17 -2.37
N ALA A 432 -5.07 21.80 -3.04
CA ALA A 432 -6.01 22.76 -3.61
C ALA A 432 -6.65 23.65 -2.54
N THR A 433 -7.03 23.08 -1.39
CA THR A 433 -7.59 23.84 -0.26
C THR A 433 -6.55 24.80 0.31
N ALA A 434 -5.32 24.31 0.55
CA ALA A 434 -4.24 25.13 1.10
C ALA A 434 -3.83 26.27 0.15
N ALA A 435 -3.99 26.11 -1.16
CA ALA A 435 -3.75 27.13 -2.16
C ALA A 435 -4.91 28.13 -2.29
N LEU A 436 -6.15 27.62 -2.47
CA LEU A 436 -7.32 28.46 -2.77
C LEU A 436 -7.93 29.14 -1.53
N ALA A 437 -7.59 28.66 -0.32
CA ALA A 437 -7.95 29.29 0.95
C ALA A 437 -6.70 29.68 1.76
N ALA A 438 -5.61 30.06 1.11
CA ALA A 438 -4.26 30.19 1.67
C ALA A 438 -4.16 31.03 2.95
N ASP A 439 -4.97 32.08 3.08
CA ASP A 439 -4.93 32.98 4.25
C ASP A 439 -5.67 32.40 5.48
N ARG A 440 -6.32 31.24 5.33
CA ARG A 440 -7.15 30.60 6.38
C ARG A 440 -6.61 29.26 6.85
N ILE A 441 -5.58 28.74 6.19
CA ILE A 441 -4.97 27.46 6.54
C ILE A 441 -3.69 27.68 7.32
N ALA A 442 -3.63 27.12 8.51
CA ALA A 442 -2.47 27.21 9.40
C ALA A 442 -1.43 26.10 9.11
N VAL A 443 -1.86 24.95 8.64
CA VAL A 443 -1.00 23.80 8.29
C VAL A 443 -1.72 22.83 7.37
N CYS A 444 -0.98 22.17 6.49
CA CYS A 444 -1.53 21.13 5.62
C CYS A 444 -0.66 19.87 5.60
N ALA A 445 -1.32 18.71 5.44
CA ALA A 445 -0.67 17.42 5.53
C ALA A 445 -1.19 16.44 4.46
N PRO A 446 -0.82 16.63 3.18
CA PRO A 446 -1.18 15.72 2.10
C PRO A 446 -0.43 14.39 2.21
N GLN A 447 -1.11 13.29 1.90
CA GLN A 447 -0.54 11.96 1.82
C GLN A 447 -0.70 11.44 0.39
N VAL A 448 0.37 10.94 -0.22
CA VAL A 448 0.40 10.36 -1.58
C VAL A 448 -0.49 11.14 -2.58
N PRO A 449 -0.28 12.46 -2.75
CA PRO A 449 -1.22 13.32 -3.46
C PRO A 449 -1.36 12.94 -4.93
N PHE A 450 -2.62 12.89 -5.41
CA PHE A 450 -3.01 12.70 -6.79
C PHE A 450 -3.15 14.06 -7.52
N LEU A 451 -3.72 14.08 -8.73
CA LEU A 451 -4.01 15.26 -9.57
C LEU A 451 -2.80 16.19 -9.76
N SER A 452 -1.62 15.61 -9.92
CA SER A 452 -0.37 16.33 -10.06
C SER A 452 0.38 15.89 -11.30
N ASP A 453 1.00 16.86 -11.98
CA ASP A 453 1.91 16.65 -13.10
C ASP A 453 1.34 15.71 -14.17
N PHE A 454 0.18 16.03 -14.69
CA PHE A 454 -0.57 15.15 -15.60
C PHE A 454 0.21 14.75 -16.87
N ARG A 455 1.19 15.57 -17.31
CA ARG A 455 2.02 15.19 -18.47
C ARG A 455 2.89 13.97 -18.17
N ASP A 456 3.46 13.91 -16.98
CA ASP A 456 4.27 12.77 -16.55
C ASP A 456 3.43 11.69 -15.87
N TYR A 457 2.31 12.07 -15.22
CA TYR A 457 1.39 11.13 -14.60
C TYR A 457 0.98 9.98 -15.55
N PHE A 458 0.53 10.31 -16.78
CA PHE A 458 0.11 9.31 -17.75
C PHE A 458 1.24 8.39 -18.25
N ARG A 459 2.49 8.70 -17.92
CA ARG A 459 3.68 7.90 -18.28
C ARG A 459 4.14 6.99 -17.14
N VAL A 460 3.82 7.34 -15.89
CA VAL A 460 4.36 6.67 -14.70
C VAL A 460 3.32 5.90 -13.90
N ALA A 461 2.03 6.22 -14.03
CA ALA A 461 0.92 5.59 -13.30
C ALA A 461 0.09 4.67 -14.20
N ALA A 462 -0.51 3.64 -13.58
CA ALA A 462 -1.40 2.71 -14.28
C ALA A 462 -2.88 3.09 -14.10
N TRP A 463 -3.35 3.19 -12.87
CA TRP A 463 -4.73 3.54 -12.53
C TRP A 463 -4.74 4.76 -11.58
N PRO A 464 -5.69 5.69 -11.74
CA PRO A 464 -6.75 5.79 -12.75
C PRO A 464 -6.32 6.40 -14.10
N ALA A 465 -5.01 6.47 -14.42
CA ALA A 465 -4.53 7.00 -15.71
C ALA A 465 -5.18 6.30 -16.92
N ASN A 466 -5.42 4.99 -16.82
CA ASN A 466 -6.08 4.20 -17.86
C ASN A 466 -7.50 4.67 -18.19
N GLU A 467 -8.23 5.34 -17.28
CA GLU A 467 -9.55 5.91 -17.56
C GLU A 467 -9.44 7.05 -18.61
N PHE A 468 -8.42 7.90 -18.49
CA PHE A 468 -8.13 8.96 -19.45
C PHE A 468 -7.64 8.40 -20.79
N ILE A 469 -6.72 7.42 -20.73
CA ILE A 469 -6.19 6.77 -21.94
C ILE A 469 -7.33 6.12 -22.72
N ASP A 470 -8.25 5.43 -22.05
CA ASP A 470 -9.43 4.84 -22.70
C ASP A 470 -10.33 5.90 -23.35
N LEU A 471 -10.54 7.04 -22.67
CA LEU A 471 -11.35 8.14 -23.19
C LEU A 471 -10.75 8.73 -24.49
N VAL A 472 -9.42 8.88 -24.52
CA VAL A 472 -8.72 9.55 -25.64
C VAL A 472 -8.39 8.56 -26.76
N GLU A 473 -7.76 7.42 -26.43
CA GLU A 473 -7.20 6.51 -27.44
C GLU A 473 -8.25 5.52 -27.98
N ASN A 474 -9.14 5.01 -27.12
CA ASN A 474 -10.13 4.01 -27.52
C ASN A 474 -11.46 4.64 -27.91
N LYS A 475 -12.03 5.47 -27.04
CA LYS A 475 -13.33 6.12 -27.29
C LYS A 475 -13.24 7.34 -28.20
N LYS A 476 -12.07 7.96 -28.30
CA LYS A 476 -11.79 9.17 -29.11
C LYS A 476 -12.78 10.32 -28.82
N ALA A 477 -13.23 10.41 -27.55
CA ALA A 477 -14.19 11.40 -27.13
C ALA A 477 -13.54 12.78 -26.94
N LEU A 478 -12.26 12.82 -26.60
CA LEU A 478 -11.43 14.03 -26.47
C LEU A 478 -10.06 13.77 -27.10
N THR A 479 -9.34 14.85 -27.40
CA THR A 479 -7.91 14.79 -27.74
C THR A 479 -7.05 15.03 -26.50
N TRP A 480 -5.78 14.59 -26.54
CA TRP A 480 -4.83 14.88 -25.45
C TRP A 480 -4.65 16.39 -25.21
N ASP A 481 -4.67 17.21 -26.25
CA ASP A 481 -4.59 18.67 -26.09
C ASP A 481 -5.78 19.24 -25.30
N GLN A 482 -6.99 18.76 -25.56
CA GLN A 482 -8.18 19.16 -24.80
C GLN A 482 -8.10 18.70 -23.34
N VAL A 483 -7.64 17.48 -23.11
CA VAL A 483 -7.43 16.93 -21.77
C VAL A 483 -6.39 17.74 -21.01
N TYR A 484 -5.20 17.95 -21.57
CA TYR A 484 -4.15 18.74 -20.93
C TYR A 484 -4.55 20.19 -20.70
N TYR A 485 -5.27 20.80 -21.66
CA TYR A 485 -5.79 22.16 -21.48
C TYR A 485 -6.68 22.26 -20.25
N THR A 486 -7.67 21.37 -20.10
CA THR A 486 -8.55 21.39 -18.94
C THR A 486 -7.78 21.08 -17.66
N LEU A 487 -7.00 19.99 -17.65
CA LEU A 487 -6.29 19.55 -16.47
C LEU A 487 -5.26 20.57 -15.94
N SER A 488 -4.71 21.43 -16.80
CA SER A 488 -3.76 22.47 -16.37
C SER A 488 -4.37 23.48 -15.37
N TYR A 489 -5.69 23.64 -15.34
CA TYR A 489 -6.36 24.45 -14.31
C TYR A 489 -6.49 23.73 -12.96
N PHE A 490 -6.43 22.39 -12.96
CA PHE A 490 -6.70 21.54 -11.79
C PHE A 490 -5.47 20.78 -11.29
N ASP A 491 -4.37 20.86 -12.03
CA ASP A 491 -3.10 20.29 -11.61
C ASP A 491 -2.60 21.00 -10.34
N ILE A 492 -2.47 20.22 -9.25
CA ILE A 492 -2.02 20.78 -7.97
C ILE A 492 -0.58 21.33 -8.05
N LYS A 493 0.19 20.91 -9.04
CA LYS A 493 1.51 21.50 -9.34
C LYS A 493 1.38 22.99 -9.63
N ASN A 494 0.36 23.41 -10.38
CA ASN A 494 0.10 24.81 -10.72
C ASN A 494 -0.47 25.62 -9.53
N LEU A 495 -1.11 24.94 -8.57
CA LEU A 495 -1.61 25.55 -7.33
C LEU A 495 -0.55 25.64 -6.23
N ALA A 496 0.45 24.76 -6.24
CA ALA A 496 1.45 24.63 -5.18
C ALA A 496 2.16 25.97 -4.81
N PRO A 497 2.53 26.86 -5.76
CA PRO A 497 3.14 28.14 -5.42
C PRO A 497 2.26 29.08 -4.58
N MET A 498 0.94 28.88 -4.57
CA MET A 498 0.00 29.70 -3.80
C MET A 498 -0.10 29.29 -2.32
N ILE A 499 0.46 28.14 -1.93
CA ILE A 499 0.39 27.61 -0.57
C ILE A 499 1.30 28.44 0.36
N LYS A 500 0.71 28.98 1.43
CA LYS A 500 1.41 29.73 2.47
C LYS A 500 1.64 28.90 3.74
N ALA A 501 0.79 27.92 3.97
CA ALA A 501 0.81 27.07 5.16
C ALA A 501 2.02 26.13 5.18
N PRO A 502 2.63 25.86 6.35
CA PRO A 502 3.57 24.76 6.52
C PRO A 502 2.99 23.43 6.06
N LEU A 503 3.80 22.60 5.37
CA LEU A 503 3.36 21.37 4.74
C LEU A 503 4.20 20.17 5.18
N VAL A 504 3.55 19.05 5.50
CA VAL A 504 4.19 17.73 5.58
C VAL A 504 3.57 16.77 4.56
N MET A 505 4.38 16.20 3.69
CA MET A 505 3.93 15.24 2.69
C MET A 505 4.44 13.83 2.97
N GLY A 506 3.56 12.83 2.89
CA GLY A 506 3.93 11.42 2.89
C GLY A 506 3.98 10.84 1.49
N ALA A 507 4.98 10.00 1.20
CA ALA A 507 5.10 9.29 -0.07
C ALA A 507 5.58 7.85 0.11
N GLY A 508 5.07 6.92 -0.71
CA GLY A 508 5.52 5.53 -0.78
C GLY A 508 6.34 5.30 -2.05
N LEU A 509 7.53 4.69 -1.95
CA LEU A 509 8.35 4.43 -3.14
C LEU A 509 7.76 3.34 -4.05
N MET A 510 6.90 2.47 -3.51
CA MET A 510 6.23 1.41 -4.27
C MET A 510 4.82 1.80 -4.72
N ASP A 511 4.44 3.08 -4.61
CA ASP A 511 3.14 3.56 -5.04
C ASP A 511 3.07 3.61 -6.58
N ASP A 512 2.17 2.84 -7.17
CA ASP A 512 1.89 2.76 -8.61
C ASP A 512 0.58 3.46 -9.01
N VAL A 513 -0.18 3.95 -8.02
CA VAL A 513 -1.40 4.75 -8.20
C VAL A 513 -1.07 6.24 -8.25
N CYS A 514 -0.35 6.73 -7.24
CA CYS A 514 0.19 8.09 -7.16
C CYS A 514 1.71 8.04 -7.01
N PRO A 515 2.45 7.70 -8.07
CA PRO A 515 3.90 7.49 -7.98
C PRO A 515 4.62 8.69 -7.36
N PRO A 516 5.71 8.48 -6.61
CA PRO A 516 6.39 9.56 -5.90
C PRO A 516 6.88 10.68 -6.83
N HIS A 517 7.10 10.41 -8.12
CA HIS A 517 7.44 11.42 -9.11
C HIS A 517 6.44 12.58 -9.10
N ILE A 518 5.15 12.28 -9.25
CA ILE A 518 4.11 13.31 -9.30
C ILE A 518 3.91 14.02 -7.96
N ASN A 519 4.13 13.31 -6.85
CA ASN A 519 4.07 13.91 -5.53
C ASN A 519 5.14 15.00 -5.38
N PHE A 520 6.38 14.70 -5.79
CA PHE A 520 7.49 15.64 -5.72
C PHE A 520 7.40 16.77 -6.76
N ALA A 521 6.77 16.55 -7.90
CA ALA A 521 6.50 17.60 -8.88
C ALA A 521 5.72 18.77 -8.27
N ALA A 522 4.66 18.48 -7.50
CA ALA A 522 3.92 19.52 -6.77
C ALA A 522 4.67 20.00 -5.53
N TYR A 523 5.22 19.07 -4.72
CA TYR A 523 5.94 19.41 -3.49
C TYR A 523 7.09 20.40 -3.74
N ASN A 524 7.86 20.22 -4.79
CA ASN A 524 9.01 21.06 -5.09
C ASN A 524 8.63 22.53 -5.35
N LEU A 525 7.42 22.79 -5.85
CA LEU A 525 6.92 24.14 -6.15
C LEU A 525 6.29 24.84 -4.93
N VAL A 526 6.07 24.16 -3.81
CA VAL A 526 5.67 24.78 -2.56
C VAL A 526 6.83 25.61 -2.01
N THR A 527 6.59 26.88 -1.70
CA THR A 527 7.62 27.82 -1.22
C THR A 527 7.60 28.04 0.29
N SER A 528 6.50 27.68 0.96
CA SER A 528 6.39 27.73 2.43
C SER A 528 7.26 26.64 3.10
N GLU A 529 7.35 26.71 4.44
CA GLU A 529 8.02 25.66 5.22
C GLU A 529 7.45 24.29 4.87
N LYS A 530 8.31 23.35 4.50
CA LYS A 530 7.86 22.03 4.08
C LYS A 530 8.83 20.92 4.47
N LYS A 531 8.29 19.72 4.68
CA LYS A 531 9.07 18.48 4.77
C LYS A 531 8.33 17.32 4.10
N TYR A 532 9.05 16.29 3.77
CA TYR A 532 8.47 15.02 3.33
C TYR A 532 8.94 13.86 4.20
N ILE A 533 8.17 12.78 4.18
CA ILE A 533 8.51 11.49 4.80
C ILE A 533 8.26 10.42 3.75
N VAL A 534 9.30 9.64 3.44
CA VAL A 534 9.25 8.58 2.43
C VAL A 534 9.31 7.21 3.10
N TYR A 535 8.47 6.30 2.64
CA TYR A 535 8.43 4.91 3.07
C TYR A 535 8.84 3.99 1.91
N PRO A 536 10.04 3.39 1.96
CA PRO A 536 10.62 2.66 0.82
C PRO A 536 9.82 1.47 0.34
N TYR A 537 9.14 0.80 1.27
CA TYR A 537 8.39 -0.43 1.01
C TYR A 537 6.87 -0.23 0.99
N ALA A 538 6.41 0.99 1.17
CA ALA A 538 4.99 1.30 1.11
C ALA A 538 4.56 1.58 -0.34
N GLY A 539 3.39 1.05 -0.70
CA GLY A 539 2.64 1.43 -1.89
C GLY A 539 1.73 2.63 -1.62
N HIS A 540 0.51 2.58 -2.15
CA HIS A 540 -0.48 3.66 -2.01
C HIS A 540 -0.98 3.87 -0.57
N GLY A 541 -0.91 2.85 0.29
CA GLY A 541 -1.16 2.94 1.73
C GLY A 541 0.13 3.20 2.50
N LEU A 542 0.19 4.24 3.32
CA LEU A 542 1.31 4.50 4.21
C LEU A 542 1.10 3.86 5.59
N PRO A 543 2.18 3.47 6.31
CA PRO A 543 2.07 2.86 7.62
C PRO A 543 1.61 3.86 8.71
N ASP A 544 1.16 3.34 9.85
CA ASP A 544 0.71 4.13 11.01
C ASP A 544 1.76 5.12 11.53
N ASP A 545 3.04 4.84 11.29
CA ASP A 545 4.13 5.77 11.61
C ASP A 545 3.97 7.11 10.91
N PHE A 546 3.48 7.12 9.67
CA PHE A 546 3.18 8.36 8.99
C PHE A 546 2.02 9.10 9.67
N TYR A 547 0.96 8.39 10.07
CA TYR A 547 -0.14 9.02 10.79
C TYR A 547 0.33 9.73 12.06
N ARG A 548 1.19 9.06 12.86
CA ARG A 548 1.78 9.68 14.07
C ARG A 548 2.61 10.91 13.74
N ALA A 549 3.54 10.79 12.79
CA ALA A 549 4.43 11.89 12.39
C ALA A 549 3.64 13.09 11.79
N LYS A 550 2.59 12.82 11.04
CA LYS A 550 1.65 13.80 10.49
C LYS A 550 0.92 14.53 11.61
N MET A 551 0.37 13.81 12.58
CA MET A 551 -0.35 14.41 13.70
C MET A 551 0.57 15.23 14.60
N ASP A 552 1.78 14.77 14.88
CA ASP A 552 2.78 15.53 15.62
C ASP A 552 3.13 16.86 14.92
N TRP A 553 3.27 16.81 13.59
CA TRP A 553 3.47 18.03 12.79
C TRP A 553 2.30 18.99 12.88
N ILE A 554 1.08 18.50 12.65
CA ILE A 554 -0.15 19.29 12.71
C ILE A 554 -0.30 19.93 14.10
N ARG A 555 -0.20 19.13 15.18
CA ARG A 555 -0.33 19.61 16.56
C ARG A 555 0.71 20.68 16.88
N THR A 556 1.97 20.46 16.50
CA THR A 556 3.06 21.43 16.68
C THR A 556 2.74 22.77 16.00
N LYS A 557 2.29 22.73 14.73
CA LYS A 557 1.98 23.94 13.96
C LYS A 557 0.71 24.64 14.44
N LEU A 558 -0.23 23.91 15.05
CA LEU A 558 -1.42 24.49 15.70
C LEU A 558 -1.16 24.97 17.14
N GLY A 559 0.08 24.87 17.65
CA GLY A 559 0.45 25.29 19.00
C GLY A 559 -0.12 24.39 20.10
N LEU A 560 -0.35 23.10 19.80
CA LEU A 560 -0.79 22.09 20.75
C LEU A 560 0.41 21.25 21.24
N LYS A 561 0.31 20.74 22.47
CA LYS A 561 1.31 19.85 23.07
C LYS A 561 1.10 18.40 22.67
#